data_0b9eb923184d3805e1fea997109bfebe
#
_entry.id   0b9eb923184d3805e1fea997109bfebe
#
_cell.length_a   1.000
_cell.length_b   1.000
_cell.length_c   1.000
_cell.angle_alpha   90.00
_cell.angle_beta   90.00
_cell.angle_gamma   90.00
#
_symmetry.space_group_name_H-M   'P 1'
#
loop_
_entity.id
_entity.type
_entity.pdbx_description
1 polymer ?
#
loop_
_entity_poly.entity_id
_entity_poly.type
_entity_poly.pdbx_seq_one_letter_code
_entity_poly.pdbx_strand_id
1 'polypeptide(L)'
;MPTRFSQQNQRVRPNSNEDKVVARAKEHFEKTLIEISGDIAGSVAALEHPTKNDALNYGEIFLRDNVPVMIYLLTQKRYDIVKKFLTVSLDLQSTTYQTRGVFPTSFVEEKGTLIADYGQRSIGRITSADASLWWPILCW
;
A
#
# COMPACT_ATOMS: atom_id res chain seq x y z
N MET A 1 -13.24 53.17 -10.22
CA MET A 1 -12.90 52.30 -11.35
C MET A 1 -12.12 51.09 -10.80
N PRO A 2 -12.65 49.89 -10.78
CA PRO A 2 -11.90 48.73 -10.34
C PRO A 2 -11.18 48.11 -11.51
N THR A 3 -9.88 47.93 -11.37
CA THR A 3 -8.97 47.28 -12.29
C THR A 3 -9.26 45.77 -12.36
N ARG A 4 -9.64 45.31 -13.55
CA ARG A 4 -9.77 43.89 -13.88
C ARG A 4 -8.37 43.22 -13.83
N PHE A 5 -8.16 42.37 -12.85
CA PHE A 5 -7.07 41.36 -12.91
C PHE A 5 -7.47 40.30 -13.93
N SER A 6 -6.89 40.36 -15.10
CA SER A 6 -6.89 39.24 -16.06
C SER A 6 -6.05 38.10 -15.49
N GLN A 7 -6.71 37.09 -14.94
CA GLN A 7 -6.07 35.79 -14.74
C GLN A 7 -5.85 35.15 -16.10
N GLN A 8 -4.66 35.33 -16.64
CA GLN A 8 -4.17 34.48 -17.72
C GLN A 8 -3.98 33.07 -17.16
N ASN A 9 -4.96 32.23 -17.42
CA ASN A 9 -4.85 30.76 -17.27
C ASN A 9 -3.81 30.31 -18.28
N GLN A 10 -2.53 30.30 -17.90
CA GLN A 10 -1.50 29.61 -18.66
C GLN A 10 -1.82 28.13 -18.62
N ARG A 11 -2.49 27.64 -19.66
CA ARG A 11 -2.55 26.19 -19.95
C ARG A 11 -1.11 25.75 -20.21
N VAL A 12 -0.48 25.17 -19.17
CA VAL A 12 0.77 24.45 -19.32
C VAL A 12 0.52 23.38 -20.36
N ARG A 13 1.17 23.51 -21.52
CA ARG A 13 1.12 22.45 -22.55
C ARG A 13 1.83 21.24 -21.98
N PRO A 14 1.16 20.09 -21.86
CA PRO A 14 1.80 18.90 -21.33
C PRO A 14 3.03 18.56 -22.18
N ASN A 15 4.16 18.34 -21.50
CA ASN A 15 5.36 17.84 -22.17
C ASN A 15 5.09 16.37 -22.54
N SER A 16 4.94 16.07 -23.81
CA SER A 16 4.48 14.76 -24.30
C SER A 16 5.29 13.56 -23.78
N ASN A 17 6.52 13.79 -23.36
CA ASN A 17 7.39 12.74 -22.78
C ASN A 17 7.11 12.54 -21.28
N GLU A 18 6.90 13.61 -20.51
CA GLU A 18 6.55 13.51 -19.09
C GLU A 18 5.20 12.81 -18.91
N ASP A 19 4.21 13.13 -19.74
CA ASP A 19 2.90 12.49 -19.70
C ASP A 19 2.99 10.99 -19.97
N LYS A 20 3.82 10.57 -20.91
CA LYS A 20 4.04 9.15 -21.22
C LYS A 20 4.70 8.41 -20.07
N VAL A 21 5.69 9.03 -19.40
CA VAL A 21 6.36 8.45 -18.23
C VAL A 21 5.38 8.30 -17.08
N VAL A 22 4.59 9.33 -16.80
CA VAL A 22 3.56 9.30 -15.75
C VAL A 22 2.50 8.24 -16.04
N ALA A 23 2.02 8.16 -17.27
CA ALA A 23 1.02 7.16 -17.66
C ALA A 23 1.55 5.73 -17.48
N ARG A 24 2.81 5.48 -17.90
CA ARG A 24 3.47 4.19 -17.71
C ARG A 24 3.68 3.86 -16.24
N ALA A 25 4.09 4.83 -15.42
CA ALA A 25 4.25 4.64 -13.98
C ALA A 25 2.92 4.27 -13.32
N LYS A 26 1.83 4.92 -13.69
CA LYS A 26 0.48 4.57 -13.20
C LYS A 26 0.06 3.16 -13.61
N GLU A 27 0.29 2.78 -14.86
CA GLU A 27 0.01 1.43 -15.34
C GLU A 27 0.79 0.37 -14.55
N HIS A 28 2.08 0.61 -14.29
CA HIS A 28 2.88 -0.29 -13.48
C HIS A 28 2.39 -0.35 -12.04
N PHE A 29 2.04 0.80 -11.46
CA PHE A 29 1.47 0.88 -10.12
C PHE A 29 0.18 0.05 -9.99
N GLU A 30 -0.77 0.19 -10.93
CA GLU A 30 -2.02 -0.60 -10.89
C GLU A 30 -1.76 -2.12 -10.90
N LYS A 31 -0.68 -2.57 -11.55
CA LYS A 31 -0.29 -3.99 -11.57
C LYS A 31 0.26 -4.48 -10.23
N THR A 32 0.69 -3.58 -9.34
CA THR A 32 1.15 -3.95 -7.99
C THR A 32 0.02 -4.15 -6.99
N LEU A 33 -1.18 -3.66 -7.33
CA LEU A 33 -2.33 -3.77 -6.44
C LEU A 33 -2.85 -5.21 -6.42
N ILE A 34 -3.10 -5.72 -5.23
CA ILE A 34 -3.63 -7.07 -5.03
C ILE A 34 -4.91 -7.06 -4.21
N GLU A 35 -5.73 -8.08 -4.47
CA GLU A 35 -7.02 -8.27 -3.82
C GLU A 35 -6.90 -9.19 -2.60
N ILE A 36 -7.73 -8.89 -1.62
CA ILE A 36 -8.03 -9.75 -0.47
C ILE A 36 -9.54 -9.90 -0.42
N SER A 37 -10.02 -11.12 -0.55
CA SER A 37 -11.46 -11.45 -0.56
C SER A 37 -12.26 -10.61 -1.57
N GLY A 38 -11.68 -10.44 -2.78
CA GLY A 38 -12.34 -9.77 -3.90
C GLY A 38 -12.26 -8.25 -3.95
N ASP A 39 -11.62 -7.61 -2.96
CA ASP A 39 -11.40 -6.15 -2.95
C ASP A 39 -9.90 -5.85 -2.91
N ILE A 40 -9.46 -4.82 -3.63
CA ILE A 40 -8.07 -4.37 -3.56
C ILE A 40 -7.77 -3.92 -2.13
N ALA A 41 -6.71 -4.53 -1.54
CA ALA A 41 -6.35 -4.31 -0.14
C ALA A 41 -4.94 -3.74 0.05
N GLY A 42 -4.14 -3.63 -1.01
CA GLY A 42 -2.80 -3.09 -0.91
C GLY A 42 -1.96 -3.34 -2.15
N SER A 43 -0.69 -3.08 -2.03
CA SER A 43 0.31 -3.23 -3.08
C SER A 43 1.40 -4.20 -2.63
N VAL A 44 1.88 -5.04 -3.55
CA VAL A 44 3.05 -5.87 -3.32
C VAL A 44 4.34 -5.07 -3.44
N ALA A 45 5.40 -5.53 -2.77
CA ALA A 45 6.71 -4.88 -2.82
C ALA A 45 7.43 -5.07 -4.16
N ALA A 46 7.19 -6.19 -4.86
CA ALA A 46 7.75 -6.46 -6.17
C ALA A 46 6.79 -7.29 -7.03
N LEU A 47 6.76 -6.96 -8.34
CA LEU A 47 5.93 -7.67 -9.35
C LEU A 47 6.60 -8.94 -9.87
N GLU A 48 7.91 -9.01 -9.81
CA GLU A 48 8.64 -10.17 -10.29
C GLU A 48 8.43 -11.32 -9.31
N HIS A 49 7.91 -12.42 -9.83
CA HIS A 49 7.81 -13.65 -9.06
C HIS A 49 9.21 -14.08 -8.63
N PRO A 50 9.46 -14.21 -7.32
CA PRO A 50 10.69 -14.80 -6.87
C PRO A 50 10.83 -16.15 -7.56
N THR A 51 12.01 -16.41 -8.12
CA THR A 51 12.32 -17.75 -8.61
C THR A 51 12.07 -18.74 -7.48
N LYS A 52 11.67 -19.96 -7.78
CA LYS A 52 11.24 -20.98 -6.78
C LYS A 52 12.21 -21.21 -5.61
N ASN A 53 13.41 -20.62 -5.65
CA ASN A 53 14.44 -20.70 -4.61
C ASN A 53 14.54 -19.46 -3.73
N ASP A 54 13.85 -18.36 -4.05
CA ASP A 54 13.88 -17.16 -3.23
C ASP A 54 12.75 -17.26 -2.20
N ALA A 55 13.13 -17.56 -0.97
CA ALA A 55 12.25 -17.58 0.20
C ALA A 55 11.81 -16.14 0.61
N LEU A 56 11.69 -15.25 -0.38
CA LEU A 56 11.36 -13.84 -0.15
C LEU A 56 9.86 -13.66 -0.30
N ASN A 57 9.24 -13.08 0.71
CA ASN A 57 7.81 -12.81 0.75
C ASN A 57 7.41 -11.49 0.04
N TYR A 58 8.12 -11.09 -1.03
CA TYR A 58 7.84 -9.84 -1.76
C TYR A 58 6.45 -9.79 -2.42
N GLY A 59 5.78 -10.93 -2.59
CA GLY A 59 4.39 -11.02 -3.03
C GLY A 59 3.36 -10.71 -1.94
N GLU A 60 3.77 -10.39 -0.72
CA GLU A 60 2.88 -10.04 0.38
C GLU A 60 2.67 -8.52 0.47
N ILE A 61 1.60 -8.12 1.14
CA ILE A 61 1.33 -6.71 1.48
C ILE A 61 2.10 -6.38 2.76
N PHE A 62 3.16 -5.60 2.64
CA PHE A 62 3.91 -5.10 3.80
C PHE A 62 3.23 -3.85 4.37
N LEU A 63 2.91 -3.84 5.66
CA LEU A 63 2.20 -2.73 6.29
C LEU A 63 2.95 -1.41 6.11
N ARG A 64 4.21 -1.37 6.51
CA ARG A 64 5.02 -0.16 6.45
C ARG A 64 5.18 0.37 5.03
N ASP A 65 5.45 -0.53 4.08
CA ASP A 65 5.73 -0.16 2.70
C ASP A 65 4.45 0.34 1.99
N ASN A 66 3.28 -0.08 2.46
CA ASN A 66 2.00 0.39 1.94
C ASN A 66 1.57 1.77 2.46
N VAL A 67 2.21 2.33 3.48
CA VAL A 67 1.85 3.67 3.99
C VAL A 67 1.93 4.74 2.91
N PRO A 68 3.04 4.93 2.18
CA PRO A 68 3.09 5.90 1.08
C PRO A 68 2.12 5.57 -0.05
N VAL A 69 1.86 4.28 -0.29
CA VAL A 69 0.85 3.83 -1.27
C VAL A 69 -0.54 4.30 -0.85
N MET A 70 -0.93 4.11 0.41
CA MET A 70 -2.23 4.54 0.93
C MET A 70 -2.37 6.06 0.89
N ILE A 71 -1.32 6.81 1.25
CA ILE A 71 -1.31 8.28 1.14
C ILE A 71 -1.53 8.70 -0.33
N TYR A 72 -0.85 8.07 -1.27
CA TYR A 72 -1.07 8.33 -2.70
C TYR A 72 -2.51 8.02 -3.10
N LEU A 73 -3.06 6.87 -2.72
CA LEU A 73 -4.44 6.48 -3.02
C LEU A 73 -5.47 7.45 -2.43
N LEU A 74 -5.22 8.00 -1.23
CA LEU A 74 -6.04 9.07 -0.67
C LEU A 74 -6.06 10.32 -1.56
N THR A 75 -4.91 10.73 -2.12
CA THR A 75 -4.86 11.85 -3.08
C THR A 75 -5.63 11.56 -4.36
N GLN A 76 -5.73 10.29 -4.75
CA GLN A 76 -6.49 9.81 -5.91
C GLN A 76 -7.97 9.55 -5.57
N LYS A 77 -8.42 9.81 -4.33
CA LYS A 77 -9.79 9.59 -3.81
C LYS A 77 -10.23 8.12 -3.85
N ARG A 78 -9.30 7.19 -3.83
CA ARG A 78 -9.57 5.74 -3.77
C ARG A 78 -9.70 5.29 -2.31
N TYR A 79 -10.69 5.84 -1.62
CA TYR A 79 -10.92 5.63 -0.18
C TYR A 79 -11.32 4.20 0.17
N ASP A 80 -11.97 3.51 -0.75
CA ASP A 80 -12.35 2.10 -0.65
C ASP A 80 -11.16 1.20 -0.39
N ILE A 81 -10.07 1.38 -1.14
CA ILE A 81 -8.84 0.60 -0.98
C ILE A 81 -8.18 0.90 0.36
N VAL A 82 -8.08 2.17 0.72
CA VAL A 82 -7.48 2.57 2.00
C VAL A 82 -8.29 2.00 3.17
N LYS A 83 -9.62 2.10 3.10
CA LYS A 83 -10.50 1.49 4.09
C LYS A 83 -10.31 -0.02 4.19
N LYS A 84 -10.23 -0.72 3.06
CA LYS A 84 -10.01 -2.17 3.02
C LYS A 84 -8.67 -2.53 3.66
N PHE A 85 -7.58 -1.85 3.28
CA PHE A 85 -6.26 -2.04 3.88
C PHE A 85 -6.29 -1.86 5.40
N LEU A 86 -6.89 -0.77 5.89
CA LEU A 86 -6.99 -0.49 7.32
C LEU A 86 -7.82 -1.54 8.06
N THR A 87 -8.93 -1.96 7.49
CA THR A 87 -9.81 -2.97 8.11
C THR A 87 -9.12 -4.32 8.18
N VAL A 88 -8.53 -4.80 7.07
CA VAL A 88 -7.83 -6.09 7.04
C VAL A 88 -6.65 -6.09 8.01
N SER A 89 -5.85 -5.02 8.02
CA SER A 89 -4.73 -4.94 8.96
C SER A 89 -5.18 -4.89 10.42
N LEU A 90 -6.31 -4.26 10.74
CA LEU A 90 -6.89 -4.24 12.08
C LEU A 90 -7.35 -5.64 12.52
N ASP A 91 -8.02 -6.37 11.62
CA ASP A 91 -8.48 -7.75 11.90
C ASP A 91 -7.30 -8.70 12.12
N LEU A 92 -6.13 -8.36 11.60
CA LEU A 92 -4.90 -9.13 11.74
C LEU A 92 -4.04 -8.71 12.95
N GLN A 93 -4.53 -7.87 13.84
CA GLN A 93 -3.78 -7.59 15.07
C GLN A 93 -3.58 -8.87 15.88
N SER A 94 -2.37 -9.04 16.43
CA SER A 94 -2.07 -10.18 17.30
C SER A 94 -2.97 -10.21 18.53
N THR A 95 -3.54 -11.37 18.79
CA THR A 95 -4.36 -11.63 19.99
C THR A 95 -3.63 -12.37 21.09
N THR A 96 -2.37 -12.80 20.83
CA THR A 96 -1.55 -13.47 21.86
C THR A 96 -1.19 -12.53 22.99
N TYR A 97 -1.11 -13.04 24.20
CA TYR A 97 -0.91 -12.24 25.40
C TYR A 97 0.31 -11.30 25.33
N GLN A 98 1.46 -11.81 24.82
CA GLN A 98 2.72 -11.05 24.76
C GLN A 98 2.76 -10.00 23.65
N THR A 99 1.97 -10.18 22.58
CA THR A 99 2.02 -9.33 21.38
C THR A 99 0.66 -8.72 21.04
N ARG A 100 -0.25 -8.69 22.01
CA ARG A 100 -1.61 -8.22 21.81
C ARG A 100 -1.63 -6.79 21.25
N GLY A 101 -2.33 -6.62 20.11
CA GLY A 101 -2.45 -5.34 19.45
C GLY A 101 -1.30 -5.00 18.50
N VAL A 102 -0.26 -5.85 18.43
CA VAL A 102 0.81 -5.67 17.43
C VAL A 102 0.26 -6.00 16.05
N PHE A 103 0.52 -5.13 15.08
CA PHE A 103 0.19 -5.36 13.68
C PHE A 103 1.21 -6.31 13.03
N PRO A 104 0.81 -7.11 12.03
CA PRO A 104 1.75 -7.93 11.28
C PRO A 104 2.74 -7.07 10.49
N THR A 105 3.89 -7.63 10.17
CA THR A 105 4.86 -7.04 9.24
C THR A 105 4.31 -7.03 7.83
N SER A 106 3.69 -8.16 7.44
CA SER A 106 3.06 -8.38 6.15
C SER A 106 1.89 -9.35 6.26
N PHE A 107 1.07 -9.40 5.22
CA PHE A 107 -0.02 -10.35 5.11
C PHE A 107 -0.31 -10.69 3.65
N VAL A 108 -0.96 -11.84 3.44
CA VAL A 108 -1.34 -12.34 2.12
C VAL A 108 -2.58 -13.23 2.24
N GLU A 109 -3.35 -13.37 1.16
CA GLU A 109 -4.39 -14.37 1.06
C GLU A 109 -3.88 -15.59 0.29
N GLU A 110 -3.86 -16.76 0.92
CA GLU A 110 -3.52 -18.03 0.30
C GLU A 110 -4.72 -18.98 0.35
N LYS A 111 -5.22 -19.36 -0.81
CA LYS A 111 -6.37 -20.30 -0.94
C LYS A 111 -7.59 -19.87 -0.13
N GLY A 112 -7.88 -18.57 -0.12
CA GLY A 112 -9.00 -17.99 0.63
C GLY A 112 -8.77 -17.86 2.14
N THR A 113 -7.55 -18.10 2.61
CA THR A 113 -7.17 -17.89 4.00
C THR A 113 -6.21 -16.73 4.13
N LEU A 114 -6.54 -15.79 4.99
CA LEU A 114 -5.69 -14.65 5.29
C LEU A 114 -4.59 -15.07 6.26
N ILE A 115 -3.34 -14.88 5.84
CA ILE A 115 -2.13 -15.25 6.59
C ILE A 115 -1.38 -13.99 6.95
N ALA A 116 -1.09 -13.82 8.25
CA ALA A 116 -0.31 -12.72 8.78
C ALA A 116 1.10 -13.19 9.17
N ASP A 117 2.11 -12.38 8.87
CA ASP A 117 3.49 -12.58 9.31
C ASP A 117 3.87 -11.53 10.36
N TYR A 118 4.28 -11.99 11.53
CA TYR A 118 4.79 -11.15 12.61
C TYR A 118 6.32 -11.21 12.70
N GLY A 119 7.00 -11.43 11.56
CA GLY A 119 8.46 -11.51 11.48
C GLY A 119 9.03 -12.92 11.44
N GLN A 120 8.20 -13.97 11.37
CA GLN A 120 8.69 -15.36 11.31
C GLN A 120 9.16 -15.73 9.89
N ARG A 121 8.51 -15.17 8.87
CA ARG A 121 8.73 -15.48 7.44
C ARG A 121 9.69 -14.49 6.77
N SER A 122 9.90 -13.31 7.35
CA SER A 122 10.73 -12.26 6.78
C SER A 122 12.23 -12.59 6.83
N ILE A 123 12.98 -12.02 5.89
CA ILE A 123 14.44 -12.07 5.92
C ILE A 123 14.92 -11.43 7.21
N GLY A 124 15.71 -12.16 7.99
CA GLY A 124 16.24 -11.68 9.25
C GLY A 124 15.31 -11.81 10.46
N ARG A 125 14.10 -12.34 10.30
CA ARG A 125 13.12 -12.54 11.38
C ARG A 125 12.86 -11.27 12.20
N ILE A 126 12.72 -10.14 11.53
CA ILE A 126 12.53 -8.83 12.15
C ILE A 126 11.05 -8.45 12.03
N THR A 127 10.41 -8.19 13.16
CA THR A 127 9.09 -7.56 13.20
C THR A 127 9.24 -6.06 12.95
N SER A 128 8.41 -5.49 12.09
CA SER A 128 8.36 -4.06 11.86
C SER A 128 7.68 -3.38 13.05
N ALA A 129 8.46 -2.91 14.02
CA ALA A 129 7.93 -2.26 15.23
C ALA A 129 7.17 -0.95 14.92
N ASP A 130 7.54 -0.29 13.84
CA ASP A 130 6.94 0.96 13.38
C ASP A 130 5.61 0.78 12.63
N ALA A 131 5.27 -0.43 12.16
CA ALA A 131 4.00 -0.71 11.49
C ALA A 131 2.80 -0.27 12.35
N SER A 132 2.86 -0.54 13.66
CA SER A 132 1.82 -0.16 14.62
C SER A 132 1.67 1.35 14.82
N LEU A 133 2.70 2.13 14.51
CA LEU A 133 2.67 3.59 14.60
C LEU A 133 2.08 4.23 13.33
N TRP A 134 2.31 3.63 12.17
CA TRP A 134 1.83 4.15 10.90
C TRP A 134 0.32 3.98 10.71
N TRP A 135 -0.25 2.92 11.27
CA TRP A 135 -1.67 2.63 11.12
C TRP A 135 -2.58 3.78 11.63
N PRO A 136 -2.43 4.29 12.88
CA PRO A 136 -3.24 5.42 13.35
C PRO A 136 -2.99 6.71 12.56
N ILE A 137 -1.79 6.90 11.98
CA ILE A 137 -1.49 8.06 11.13
C ILE A 137 -2.33 8.02 9.85
N LEU A 138 -2.56 6.84 9.28
CA LEU A 138 -3.41 6.68 8.09
C LEU A 138 -4.91 6.88 8.40
N CYS A 139 -5.33 6.71 9.65
CA CYS A 139 -6.71 6.91 10.08
C CYS A 139 -7.06 8.40 10.30
N TRP A 140 -6.06 9.24 10.45
CA TRP A 140 -6.24 10.66 10.77
C TRP A 140 -6.33 11.52 9.51
#